data_ce0aeef01dd16328f8c144da3b242fdc
#
_entry.id   ce0aeef01dd16328f8c144da3b242fdc
#
_cell.length_a   1.000
_cell.length_b   1.000
_cell.length_c   1.000
_cell.angle_alpha   90.00
_cell.angle_beta   90.00
_cell.angle_gamma   90.00
#
_symmetry.space_group_name_H-M   'P 1'
#
loop_
_entity.id
_entity.type
_entity.pdbx_description
1 polymer ?
#
loop_
_entity_poly.entity_id
_entity_poly.type
_entity_poly.pdbx_seq_one_letter_code
_entity_poly.pdbx_strand_id
1 'polypeptide(L)'
;MESQTLSRHENRRQSNFFDVCRECKTDYSCCNDTTPPVTSRRRKIIEAYLKENRISVKNPLQRTEYVFPRLMSDGYCVFHDKKTKKCVIHPVKPETCVAGPITFDVNAETGKIEWFIKMDRICPLAGAVYQDKQMLRKHLASAKREVLQLVTQLTIEELKAVLKKDEPETFKIEENDFEKELLRKVTR
;
A
#
# COMPACT_ATOMS: atom_id res chain seq x y z
N MET A 1 4.99 -15.65 55.27
CA MET A 1 5.14 -14.40 54.48
C MET A 1 5.64 -14.81 53.12
N GLU A 2 4.70 -15.09 52.24
CA GLU A 2 5.02 -15.49 50.84
C GLU A 2 5.04 -14.27 49.96
N SER A 3 6.19 -14.01 49.35
CA SER A 3 6.43 -12.92 48.43
C SER A 3 5.94 -13.32 47.04
N GLN A 4 4.82 -12.79 46.61
CA GLN A 4 4.31 -12.96 45.26
C GLN A 4 5.15 -12.13 44.29
N THR A 5 6.00 -12.79 43.53
CA THR A 5 6.67 -12.22 42.36
C THR A 5 5.69 -12.14 41.22
N LEU A 6 5.13 -10.95 40.98
CA LEU A 6 4.34 -10.63 39.78
C LEU A 6 5.24 -10.72 38.54
N SER A 7 5.01 -11.77 37.78
CA SER A 7 5.54 -11.93 36.42
C SER A 7 5.04 -10.79 35.55
N ARG A 8 5.90 -9.83 35.23
CA ARG A 8 5.68 -8.85 34.17
C ARG A 8 5.74 -9.57 32.84
N HIS A 9 4.59 -9.94 32.29
CA HIS A 9 4.47 -10.26 30.88
C HIS A 9 4.82 -9.00 30.09
N GLU A 10 6.04 -8.95 29.63
CA GLU A 10 6.47 -8.01 28.59
C GLU A 10 5.64 -8.27 27.33
N ASN A 11 4.64 -7.43 27.15
CA ASN A 11 3.84 -7.38 25.95
C ASN A 11 4.74 -6.80 24.84
N ARG A 12 5.62 -7.64 24.28
CA ARG A 12 6.40 -7.35 23.08
C ARG A 12 5.39 -7.07 21.97
N ARG A 13 5.01 -5.82 21.80
CA ARG A 13 4.31 -5.36 20.59
C ARG A 13 5.19 -5.77 19.41
N GLN A 14 4.84 -6.86 18.75
CA GLN A 14 5.49 -7.25 17.50
C GLN A 14 5.25 -6.10 16.51
N SER A 15 6.29 -5.32 16.25
CA SER A 15 6.26 -4.32 15.19
C SER A 15 5.89 -5.02 13.89
N ASN A 16 4.89 -4.50 13.19
CA ASN A 16 4.57 -4.97 11.84
C ASN A 16 5.23 -4.02 10.83
N PHE A 17 5.30 -4.42 9.56
CA PHE A 17 5.90 -3.58 8.52
C PHE A 17 5.24 -2.19 8.43
N PHE A 18 3.96 -2.10 8.72
CA PHE A 18 3.23 -0.83 8.69
C PHE A 18 3.79 0.17 9.70
N ASP A 19 4.16 -0.28 10.90
CA ASP A 19 4.79 0.58 11.90
C ASP A 19 6.20 0.99 11.47
N VAL A 20 6.97 0.06 10.90
CA VAL A 20 8.32 0.34 10.37
C VAL A 20 8.24 1.33 9.21
N CYS A 21 7.32 1.15 8.26
CA CYS A 21 7.07 2.07 7.16
C CYS A 21 6.72 3.48 7.67
N ARG A 22 5.98 3.59 8.76
CA ARG A 22 5.64 4.87 9.39
C ARG A 22 6.87 5.66 9.83
N GLU A 23 7.92 4.97 10.23
CA GLU A 23 9.18 5.57 10.70
C GLU A 23 10.23 5.73 9.57
N CYS A 24 9.91 5.30 8.35
CA CYS A 24 10.79 5.44 7.20
C CYS A 24 11.10 6.92 6.90
N LYS A 25 12.39 7.22 6.71
CA LYS A 25 12.91 8.57 6.43
C LYS A 25 13.83 8.56 5.21
N THR A 26 13.53 7.75 4.21
CA THR A 26 14.37 7.66 3.02
C THR A 26 14.11 8.83 2.06
N ASP A 27 15.15 9.28 1.38
CA ASP A 27 15.04 10.27 0.30
C ASP A 27 14.38 9.67 -0.95
N TYR A 28 14.49 8.34 -1.14
CA TYR A 28 13.75 7.59 -2.14
C TYR A 28 12.36 7.29 -1.58
N SER A 29 11.45 8.19 -1.88
CA SER A 29 10.10 8.10 -1.36
C SER A 29 9.21 7.33 -2.32
N CYS A 30 8.52 6.29 -1.82
CA CYS A 30 7.40 5.69 -2.53
C CYS A 30 6.23 6.67 -2.75
N CYS A 31 6.41 7.93 -2.39
CA CYS A 31 5.49 9.05 -2.61
C CYS A 31 5.94 9.94 -3.78
N ASN A 32 7.02 9.61 -4.49
CA ASN A 32 7.47 10.37 -5.65
C ASN A 32 7.01 9.66 -6.94
N ASP A 33 6.46 10.42 -7.88
CA ASP A 33 5.98 10.00 -9.20
C ASP A 33 5.07 8.77 -9.20
N THR A 34 4.36 8.55 -8.07
CA THR A 34 3.42 7.44 -7.93
C THR A 34 1.98 7.95 -7.89
N THR A 35 1.11 7.23 -8.59
CA THR A 35 -0.32 7.54 -8.68
C THR A 35 -1.16 6.37 -8.14
N PRO A 36 -1.07 6.08 -6.82
CA PRO A 36 -1.80 4.97 -6.22
C PRO A 36 -3.31 5.16 -6.37
N PRO A 37 -4.04 4.19 -6.93
CA PRO A 37 -5.49 4.31 -7.11
C PRO A 37 -6.20 4.41 -5.75
N VAL A 38 -7.27 5.20 -5.73
CA VAL A 38 -8.08 5.44 -4.54
C VAL A 38 -9.52 5.07 -4.84
N THR A 39 -10.04 4.04 -4.16
CA THR A 39 -11.44 3.64 -4.29
C THR A 39 -12.38 4.70 -3.69
N SER A 40 -13.65 4.68 -4.10
CA SER A 40 -14.67 5.58 -3.53
C SER A 40 -14.81 5.41 -2.01
N ARG A 41 -14.65 4.18 -1.50
CA ARG A 41 -14.64 3.91 -0.07
C ARG A 41 -13.43 4.54 0.61
N ARG A 42 -12.22 4.33 0.07
CA ARG A 42 -10.97 4.87 0.62
C ARG A 42 -10.97 6.40 0.59
N ARG A 43 -11.50 6.99 -0.47
CA ARG A 43 -11.68 8.43 -0.57
C ARG A 43 -12.46 9.00 0.61
N LYS A 44 -13.61 8.41 0.94
CA LYS A 44 -14.42 8.85 2.09
C LYS A 44 -13.64 8.76 3.40
N ILE A 45 -12.86 7.70 3.60
CA ILE A 45 -12.02 7.50 4.78
C ILE A 45 -10.93 8.58 4.86
N ILE A 46 -10.25 8.87 3.75
CA ILE A 46 -9.23 9.92 3.68
C ILE A 46 -9.85 11.29 3.98
N GLU A 47 -10.97 11.63 3.35
CA GLU A 47 -11.66 12.92 3.55
C GLU A 47 -12.11 13.09 5.02
N ALA A 48 -12.65 12.04 5.65
CA ALA A 48 -13.02 12.06 7.06
C ALA A 48 -11.79 12.28 7.96
N TYR A 49 -10.71 11.53 7.72
CA TYR A 49 -9.47 11.63 8.48
C TYR A 49 -8.86 13.04 8.39
N LEU A 50 -8.81 13.64 7.19
CA LEU A 50 -8.33 15.00 6.99
C LEU A 50 -9.13 16.01 7.81
N LYS A 51 -10.46 15.89 7.80
CA LYS A 51 -11.38 16.74 8.56
C LYS A 51 -11.19 16.59 10.08
N GLU A 52 -11.19 15.36 10.58
CA GLU A 52 -11.04 15.05 12.01
C GLU A 52 -9.72 15.53 12.58
N ASN A 53 -8.64 15.39 11.81
CA ASN A 53 -7.30 15.80 12.23
C ASN A 53 -6.95 17.24 11.86
N ARG A 54 -7.90 18.02 11.31
CA ARG A 54 -7.72 19.42 10.89
C ARG A 54 -6.55 19.60 9.90
N ILE A 55 -6.31 18.60 9.05
CA ILE A 55 -5.28 18.64 8.02
C ILE A 55 -5.85 19.32 6.78
N SER A 56 -5.35 20.51 6.48
CA SER A 56 -5.79 21.29 5.31
C SER A 56 -4.92 20.98 4.10
N VAL A 57 -5.50 20.32 3.10
CA VAL A 57 -4.86 20.06 1.80
C VAL A 57 -5.80 20.48 0.70
N LYS A 58 -5.38 21.45 -0.13
CA LYS A 58 -6.19 21.93 -1.25
C LYS A 58 -6.18 20.88 -2.38
N ASN A 59 -7.37 20.48 -2.83
CA ASN A 59 -7.56 19.51 -3.92
C ASN A 59 -6.68 18.25 -3.69
N PRO A 60 -6.93 17.46 -2.62
CA PRO A 60 -6.06 16.36 -2.23
C PRO A 60 -6.03 15.21 -3.23
N LEU A 61 -7.10 15.06 -4.02
CA LEU A 61 -7.25 14.01 -5.01
C LEU A 61 -7.44 14.60 -6.39
N GLN A 62 -6.97 13.90 -7.41
CA GLN A 62 -7.20 14.21 -8.81
C GLN A 62 -7.64 12.96 -9.56
N ARG A 63 -8.19 13.12 -10.76
CA ARG A 63 -8.68 12.03 -11.61
C ARG A 63 -8.13 12.20 -13.03
N THR A 64 -7.62 11.10 -13.57
CA THR A 64 -7.42 10.85 -15.00
C THR A 64 -8.27 9.64 -15.38
N GLU A 65 -7.65 8.50 -15.66
CA GLU A 65 -8.37 7.23 -15.87
C GLU A 65 -8.99 6.71 -14.56
N TYR A 66 -8.36 7.00 -13.41
CA TYR A 66 -8.83 6.67 -12.06
C TYR A 66 -8.52 7.80 -11.08
N VAL A 67 -9.04 7.70 -9.86
CA VAL A 67 -8.77 8.68 -8.79
C VAL A 67 -7.49 8.33 -8.06
N PHE A 68 -6.64 9.31 -7.79
CA PHE A 68 -5.39 9.15 -7.03
C PHE A 68 -5.02 10.44 -6.27
N PRO A 69 -4.11 10.40 -5.28
CA PRO A 69 -3.62 11.59 -4.60
C PRO A 69 -2.90 12.51 -5.58
N ARG A 70 -3.22 13.80 -5.54
CA ARG A 70 -2.61 14.79 -6.43
C ARG A 70 -1.08 14.82 -6.25
N LEU A 71 -0.35 14.92 -7.35
CA LEU A 71 1.08 15.19 -7.33
C LEU A 71 1.34 16.69 -7.27
N MET A 72 2.37 17.07 -6.54
CA MET A 72 2.91 18.43 -6.52
C MET A 72 3.83 18.65 -7.75
N SER A 73 4.23 19.88 -8.01
CA SER A 73 5.09 20.22 -9.16
C SER A 73 6.45 19.54 -9.18
N ASP A 74 6.90 19.04 -8.05
CA ASP A 74 8.15 18.29 -7.88
C ASP A 74 7.96 16.76 -7.90
N GLY A 75 6.80 16.28 -8.33
CA GLY A 75 6.47 14.86 -8.43
C GLY A 75 6.02 14.20 -7.12
N TYR A 76 6.14 14.87 -5.97
CA TYR A 76 5.72 14.27 -4.71
C TYR A 76 4.21 14.27 -4.52
N CYS A 77 3.72 13.21 -3.89
CA CYS A 77 2.33 13.12 -3.42
C CYS A 77 2.00 14.29 -2.48
N VAL A 78 0.83 14.90 -2.65
CA VAL A 78 0.36 16.03 -1.82
C VAL A 78 0.28 15.70 -0.31
N PHE A 79 0.22 14.44 0.04
CA PHE A 79 0.22 13.95 1.42
C PHE A 79 1.62 13.70 1.99
N HIS A 80 2.67 13.93 1.21
CA HIS A 80 4.04 13.83 1.68
C HIS A 80 4.48 15.13 2.35
N ASP A 81 4.80 15.06 3.63
CA ASP A 81 5.38 16.18 4.38
C ASP A 81 6.90 16.21 4.14
N LYS A 82 7.36 17.24 3.45
CA LYS A 82 8.77 17.42 3.09
C LYS A 82 9.71 17.60 4.30
N LYS A 83 9.20 18.13 5.42
CA LYS A 83 10.01 18.36 6.63
C LYS A 83 10.23 17.06 7.39
N THR A 84 9.19 16.30 7.57
CA THR A 84 9.24 15.03 8.32
C THR A 84 9.54 13.82 7.44
N LYS A 85 9.44 13.97 6.09
CA LYS A 85 9.51 12.89 5.09
C LYS A 85 8.48 11.79 5.33
N LYS A 86 7.32 12.13 5.91
CA LYS A 86 6.27 11.20 6.29
C LYS A 86 4.98 11.47 5.54
N CYS A 87 4.16 10.44 5.41
CA CYS A 87 2.81 10.55 4.88
C CYS A 87 1.86 11.06 5.97
N VAL A 88 1.25 12.22 5.78
CA VAL A 88 0.32 12.83 6.76
C VAL A 88 -0.99 12.05 6.91
N ILE A 89 -1.34 11.22 5.91
CA ILE A 89 -2.49 10.32 5.97
C ILE A 89 -2.09 8.85 6.17
N HIS A 90 -0.93 8.59 6.77
CA HIS A 90 -0.39 7.23 6.90
C HIS A 90 -1.38 6.19 7.44
N PRO A 91 -2.24 6.48 8.44
CA PRO A 91 -3.22 5.51 8.95
C PRO A 91 -4.32 5.13 7.95
N VAL A 92 -4.57 5.98 6.96
CA VAL A 92 -5.68 5.85 5.99
C VAL A 92 -5.23 5.94 4.53
N LYS A 93 -3.94 5.73 4.27
CA LYS A 93 -3.34 5.82 2.94
C LYS A 93 -4.01 4.88 1.92
N PRO A 94 -3.88 5.14 0.60
CA PRO A 94 -4.45 4.30 -0.45
C PRO A 94 -4.10 2.81 -0.31
N GLU A 95 -4.92 1.94 -0.87
CA GLU A 95 -4.81 0.48 -0.73
C GLU A 95 -3.43 -0.03 -1.17
N THR A 96 -2.93 0.40 -2.33
CA THR A 96 -1.59 0.02 -2.81
C THR A 96 -0.47 0.61 -1.97
N CYS A 97 -0.68 1.77 -1.34
CA CYS A 97 0.26 2.32 -0.36
C CYS A 97 0.29 1.50 0.94
N VAL A 98 -0.83 0.89 1.33
CA VAL A 98 -0.87 -0.04 2.47
C VAL A 98 -0.16 -1.35 2.10
N ALA A 99 -0.38 -1.85 0.89
CA ALA A 99 0.25 -3.07 0.38
C ALA A 99 1.79 -2.93 0.24
N GLY A 100 2.29 -1.75 -0.11
CA GLY A 100 3.72 -1.54 -0.32
C GLY A 100 4.61 -1.96 0.86
N PRO A 101 5.74 -2.63 0.61
CA PRO A 101 6.44 -2.75 -0.67
C PRO A 101 5.94 -3.88 -1.58
N ILE A 102 4.86 -4.55 -1.25
CA ILE A 102 4.26 -5.58 -2.09
C ILE A 102 3.36 -4.92 -3.13
N THR A 103 3.47 -5.39 -4.36
CA THR A 103 2.62 -5.02 -5.48
C THR A 103 2.07 -6.27 -6.16
N PHE A 104 1.25 -6.10 -7.19
CA PHE A 104 0.58 -7.21 -7.86
C PHE A 104 0.47 -6.98 -9.37
N ASP A 105 0.32 -8.07 -10.08
CA ASP A 105 -0.11 -8.07 -11.47
C ASP A 105 -1.16 -9.17 -11.68
N VAL A 106 -1.91 -9.09 -12.77
CA VAL A 106 -2.90 -10.10 -13.15
C VAL A 106 -2.47 -10.72 -14.47
N ASN A 107 -2.04 -11.97 -14.40
CA ASN A 107 -1.69 -12.74 -15.58
C ASN A 107 -2.96 -13.28 -16.24
N ALA A 108 -3.37 -12.63 -17.34
CA ALA A 108 -4.59 -12.99 -18.06
C ALA A 108 -4.52 -14.37 -18.74
N GLU A 109 -3.32 -14.85 -19.08
CA GLU A 109 -3.12 -16.15 -19.74
C GLU A 109 -3.31 -17.30 -18.76
N THR A 110 -2.76 -17.16 -17.55
CA THR A 110 -2.83 -18.19 -16.50
C THR A 110 -4.05 -18.05 -15.60
N GLY A 111 -4.71 -16.89 -15.62
CA GLY A 111 -5.81 -16.56 -14.72
C GLY A 111 -5.37 -16.38 -13.26
N LYS A 112 -4.13 -16.01 -13.04
CA LYS A 112 -3.55 -15.85 -11.70
C LYS A 112 -3.30 -14.39 -11.36
N ILE A 113 -3.41 -14.06 -10.07
CA ILE A 113 -2.84 -12.86 -9.50
C ILE A 113 -1.43 -13.19 -9.00
N GLU A 114 -0.47 -12.41 -9.42
CA GLU A 114 0.93 -12.56 -9.10
C GLU A 114 1.35 -11.46 -8.12
N TRP A 115 2.09 -11.85 -7.08
CA TRP A 115 2.54 -10.95 -6.02
C TRP A 115 4.04 -10.74 -6.13
N PHE A 116 4.43 -9.48 -6.11
CA PHE A 116 5.82 -9.06 -6.23
C PHE A 116 6.23 -8.23 -5.02
N ILE A 117 7.51 -8.24 -4.69
CA ILE A 117 8.08 -7.32 -3.70
C ILE A 117 9.10 -6.41 -4.39
N LYS A 118 9.08 -5.12 -4.02
CA LYS A 118 10.01 -4.12 -4.55
C LYS A 118 11.43 -4.41 -4.09
N MET A 119 12.42 -4.10 -4.93
CA MET A 119 13.82 -4.22 -4.56
C MET A 119 14.22 -3.16 -3.54
N ASP A 120 15.28 -3.42 -2.77
CA ASP A 120 15.78 -2.57 -1.69
C ASP A 120 16.09 -1.14 -2.14
N ARG A 121 16.55 -0.97 -3.37
CA ARG A 121 16.80 0.35 -3.95
C ARG A 121 15.53 1.19 -4.16
N ILE A 122 14.38 0.54 -4.27
CA ILE A 122 13.06 1.20 -4.37
C ILE A 122 12.44 1.38 -2.99
N CYS A 123 12.53 0.36 -2.15
CA CYS A 123 12.08 0.40 -0.78
C CYS A 123 13.14 -0.22 0.14
N PRO A 124 13.95 0.58 0.84
CA PRO A 124 15.02 0.08 1.70
C PRO A 124 14.56 -0.87 2.80
N LEU A 125 13.26 -0.91 3.08
CA LEU A 125 12.67 -1.83 4.06
C LEU A 125 12.23 -3.16 3.43
N ALA A 126 12.21 -3.29 2.12
CA ALA A 126 11.74 -4.49 1.42
C ALA A 126 12.62 -5.70 1.74
N GLY A 127 13.94 -5.52 1.79
CA GLY A 127 14.88 -6.58 2.17
C GLY A 127 14.62 -7.13 3.56
N ALA A 128 14.39 -6.25 4.54
CA ALA A 128 14.08 -6.68 5.90
C ALA A 128 12.75 -7.47 5.95
N VAL A 129 11.73 -7.04 5.21
CA VAL A 129 10.46 -7.77 5.09
C VAL A 129 10.66 -9.12 4.44
N TYR A 130 11.45 -9.20 3.38
CA TYR A 130 11.69 -10.45 2.65
C TYR A 130 12.50 -11.46 3.45
N GLN A 131 13.49 -11.02 4.21
CA GLN A 131 14.33 -11.89 5.04
C GLN A 131 13.59 -12.46 6.25
N ASP A 132 12.65 -11.73 6.84
CA ASP A 132 11.80 -12.21 7.93
C ASP A 132 10.54 -12.88 7.37
N LYS A 133 10.57 -14.23 7.31
CA LYS A 133 9.45 -15.03 6.81
C LYS A 133 8.12 -14.79 7.53
N GLN A 134 8.14 -14.46 8.82
CA GLN A 134 6.93 -14.18 9.59
C GLN A 134 6.38 -12.80 9.22
N MET A 135 7.26 -11.82 9.13
CA MET A 135 6.90 -10.45 8.70
C MET A 135 6.36 -10.47 7.27
N LEU A 136 7.03 -11.17 6.34
CA LEU A 136 6.58 -11.32 4.96
C LEU A 136 5.17 -11.91 4.89
N ARG A 137 4.91 -13.02 5.57
CA ARG A 137 3.58 -13.67 5.58
C ARG A 137 2.49 -12.73 6.09
N LYS A 138 2.73 -12.04 7.22
CA LYS A 138 1.76 -11.10 7.80
C LYS A 138 1.49 -9.92 6.86
N HIS A 139 2.57 -9.38 6.28
CA HIS A 139 2.44 -8.23 5.39
C HIS A 139 1.77 -8.61 4.06
N LEU A 140 2.14 -9.76 3.48
CA LEU A 140 1.52 -10.30 2.27
C LEU A 140 0.02 -10.55 2.48
N ALA A 141 -0.38 -11.13 3.61
CA ALA A 141 -1.80 -11.31 3.93
C ALA A 141 -2.55 -9.97 4.03
N SER A 142 -1.91 -8.93 4.55
CA SER A 142 -2.47 -7.57 4.58
C SER A 142 -2.55 -6.95 3.19
N ALA A 143 -1.48 -7.08 2.40
CA ALA A 143 -1.44 -6.59 1.01
C ALA A 143 -2.53 -7.24 0.16
N LYS A 144 -2.71 -8.55 0.26
CA LYS A 144 -3.76 -9.30 -0.44
C LYS A 144 -5.16 -8.74 -0.13
N ARG A 145 -5.48 -8.51 1.15
CA ARG A 145 -6.78 -7.95 1.53
C ARG A 145 -7.01 -6.56 0.92
N GLU A 146 -6.03 -5.69 0.98
CA GLU A 146 -6.14 -4.33 0.44
C GLU A 146 -6.26 -4.33 -1.09
N VAL A 147 -5.44 -5.11 -1.77
CA VAL A 147 -5.47 -5.21 -3.23
C VAL A 147 -6.76 -5.86 -3.73
N LEU A 148 -7.25 -6.93 -3.09
CA LEU A 148 -8.54 -7.52 -3.45
C LEU A 148 -9.70 -6.54 -3.27
N GLN A 149 -9.70 -5.75 -2.18
CA GLN A 149 -10.68 -4.67 -2.01
C GLN A 149 -10.58 -3.62 -3.12
N LEU A 150 -9.36 -3.24 -3.51
CA LEU A 150 -9.15 -2.32 -4.62
C LEU A 150 -9.75 -2.87 -5.92
N VAL A 151 -9.31 -4.06 -6.32
CA VAL A 151 -9.70 -4.68 -7.60
C VAL A 151 -11.21 -4.90 -7.69
N THR A 152 -11.88 -5.23 -6.58
CA THR A 152 -13.34 -5.40 -6.57
C THR A 152 -14.10 -4.09 -6.75
N GLN A 153 -13.54 -2.95 -6.36
CA GLN A 153 -14.20 -1.65 -6.40
C GLN A 153 -13.88 -0.82 -7.63
N LEU A 154 -12.79 -1.09 -8.33
CA LEU A 154 -12.46 -0.43 -9.58
C LEU A 154 -13.35 -0.90 -10.72
N THR A 155 -13.66 0.00 -11.65
CA THR A 155 -14.25 -0.40 -12.95
C THR A 155 -13.22 -1.18 -13.77
N ILE A 156 -13.68 -1.80 -14.85
CA ILE A 156 -12.81 -2.53 -15.79
C ILE A 156 -11.75 -1.58 -16.37
N GLU A 157 -12.17 -0.39 -16.78
CA GLU A 157 -11.31 0.63 -17.39
C GLU A 157 -10.27 1.14 -16.40
N GLU A 158 -10.70 1.43 -15.16
CA GLU A 158 -9.80 1.85 -14.09
C GLU A 158 -8.77 0.76 -13.77
N LEU A 159 -9.20 -0.50 -13.67
CA LEU A 159 -8.29 -1.61 -13.39
C LEU A 159 -7.29 -1.83 -14.52
N LYS A 160 -7.74 -1.79 -15.79
CA LYS A 160 -6.85 -1.86 -16.95
C LYS A 160 -5.83 -0.71 -16.97
N ALA A 161 -6.25 0.49 -16.59
CA ALA A 161 -5.34 1.63 -16.49
C ALA A 161 -4.30 1.47 -15.36
N VAL A 162 -4.70 0.87 -14.23
CA VAL A 162 -3.77 0.55 -13.14
C VAL A 162 -2.74 -0.50 -13.58
N LEU A 163 -3.18 -1.59 -14.21
CA LEU A 163 -2.31 -2.69 -14.66
C LEU A 163 -1.37 -2.31 -15.82
N LYS A 164 -1.65 -1.22 -16.54
CA LYS A 164 -0.75 -0.68 -17.57
C LYS A 164 0.41 0.16 -17.00
N LYS A 165 0.39 0.47 -15.71
CA LYS A 165 1.48 1.24 -15.09
C LYS A 165 2.69 0.34 -14.89
N ASP A 166 3.82 0.82 -15.37
CA ASP A 166 5.09 0.16 -15.09
C ASP A 166 5.35 0.16 -13.59
N GLU A 167 5.52 -1.02 -13.03
CA GLU A 167 5.96 -1.16 -11.65
C GLU A 167 7.48 -0.99 -11.58
N PRO A 168 7.97 -0.34 -10.50
CA PRO A 168 9.41 -0.29 -10.30
C PRO A 168 9.95 -1.72 -10.14
N GLU A 169 11.27 -1.85 -10.23
CA GLU A 169 11.95 -3.13 -10.11
C GLU A 169 11.48 -3.96 -8.93
N THR A 170 10.99 -5.13 -9.26
CA THR A 170 10.35 -6.06 -8.33
C THR A 170 10.79 -7.49 -8.66
N PHE A 171 10.55 -8.40 -7.72
CA PHE A 171 10.63 -9.84 -8.02
C PHE A 171 9.42 -10.56 -7.46
N LYS A 172 9.01 -11.63 -8.13
CA LYS A 172 7.85 -12.43 -7.78
C LYS A 172 8.10 -13.22 -6.51
N ILE A 173 7.13 -13.20 -5.60
CA ILE A 173 7.20 -13.89 -4.31
C ILE A 173 6.13 -14.97 -4.16
N GLU A 174 4.97 -14.81 -4.81
CA GLU A 174 3.86 -15.76 -4.74
C GLU A 174 2.90 -15.57 -5.92
N GLU A 175 2.06 -16.56 -6.18
CA GLU A 175 0.90 -16.47 -7.07
C GLU A 175 -0.29 -17.22 -6.49
N ASN A 176 -1.50 -16.78 -6.82
CA ASN A 176 -2.74 -17.42 -6.42
C ASN A 176 -3.72 -17.42 -7.59
N ASP A 177 -4.65 -18.35 -7.59
CA ASP A 177 -5.77 -18.30 -8.52
C ASP A 177 -6.56 -17.00 -8.30
N PHE A 178 -6.85 -16.32 -9.39
CA PHE A 178 -7.67 -15.12 -9.35
C PHE A 178 -9.13 -15.53 -9.48
N GLU A 179 -10.01 -14.94 -8.66
CA GLU A 179 -11.44 -15.26 -8.72
C GLU A 179 -11.96 -15.09 -10.15
N LYS A 180 -12.63 -16.13 -10.69
CA LYS A 180 -13.11 -16.17 -12.08
C LYS A 180 -13.94 -14.95 -12.47
N GLU A 181 -14.69 -14.39 -11.54
CA GLU A 181 -15.52 -13.21 -11.77
C GLU A 181 -14.66 -11.94 -11.92
N LEU A 182 -13.60 -11.81 -11.13
CA LEU A 182 -12.63 -10.71 -11.22
C LEU A 182 -11.74 -10.86 -12.46
N LEU A 183 -11.36 -12.08 -12.81
CA LEU A 183 -10.60 -12.37 -14.03
C LEU A 183 -11.35 -11.91 -15.27
N ARG A 184 -12.67 -12.12 -15.36
CA ARG A 184 -13.50 -11.64 -16.46
C ARG A 184 -13.48 -10.12 -16.62
N LYS A 185 -13.18 -9.37 -15.56
CA LYS A 185 -13.01 -7.91 -15.64
C LYS A 185 -11.73 -7.50 -16.37
N VAL A 186 -10.69 -8.31 -16.28
CA VAL A 186 -9.37 -7.98 -16.85
C VAL A 186 -9.22 -8.48 -18.28
N THR A 187 -9.87 -9.60 -18.62
CA THR A 187 -9.75 -10.27 -19.92
C THR A 187 -10.76 -9.79 -20.98
N ARG A 188 -11.73 -8.98 -20.63
CA ARG A 188 -12.65 -8.28 -21.55
C ARG A 188 -12.13 -6.89 -21.90
#